data_0bce94fc3407ab61d36eeb6e5bd6bb67
#
_entry.id   0bce94fc3407ab61d36eeb6e5bd6bb67
#
_cell.length_a   1.000
_cell.length_b   1.000
_cell.length_c   1.000
_cell.angle_alpha   90.00
_cell.angle_beta   90.00
_cell.angle_gamma   90.00
#
_symmetry.space_group_name_H-M   'P 1'
#
loop_
_entity.id
_entity.type
_entity.pdbx_description
1 polymer ?
#
loop_
_entity_poly.entity_id
_entity_poly.type
_entity_poly.pdbx_seq_one_letter_code
_entity_poly.pdbx_strand_id
1 'polypeptide(L)'
;LQFIKIPEKWLVEQIYVAGTFTSRPKYFTTQSLTLEYRDNRIDDTIVKLNPDFFLKNARRQQHSSMIYGITLDHRDIRPYPLSGWRAIGELRWNGLLPSDDLHVGRLFAQYDQYFRLADWLSVEAIVKGRVSYPRKQLPWSNNQGLGYGGSFVRGFEYYVVDGLDFAVLRTSWHLRILKKHYNLGRFMPAKAYRKLPLNIFLAFNTDVGWANEPYYSAENPLANRVLLGYGPGIDIVAWYDKTIRLEWSYNDLGESG
;
A
#
# COMPACT_ATOMS: atom_id res chain seq x y z
N LEU A 1 7.35 -16.05 -8.80
CA LEU A 1 8.35 -15.68 -7.78
C LEU A 1 9.22 -16.90 -7.48
N GLN A 2 10.50 -16.87 -7.84
CA GLN A 2 11.47 -17.91 -7.45
C GLN A 2 12.17 -17.48 -6.18
N PHE A 3 11.97 -18.22 -5.10
CA PHE A 3 12.75 -18.03 -3.87
C PHE A 3 14.09 -18.72 -4.02
N ILE A 4 15.16 -17.95 -4.12
CA ILE A 4 16.52 -18.47 -4.19
C ILE A 4 17.12 -18.38 -2.79
N LYS A 5 17.39 -19.54 -2.19
CA LYS A 5 18.13 -19.63 -0.91
C LYS A 5 19.40 -20.41 -1.16
N ILE A 6 20.55 -19.77 -0.96
CA ILE A 6 21.85 -20.44 -0.99
C ILE A 6 22.27 -20.60 0.48
N PRO A 7 22.49 -21.83 0.97
CA PRO A 7 22.99 -22.06 2.32
C PRO A 7 24.29 -21.29 2.54
N GLU A 8 24.42 -20.66 3.71
CA GLU A 8 25.63 -19.98 4.18
C GLU A 8 26.10 -18.75 3.40
N LYS A 9 25.25 -18.19 2.50
CA LYS A 9 25.59 -17.00 1.73
C LYS A 9 24.49 -15.95 1.74
N TRP A 10 24.85 -14.71 2.04
CA TRP A 10 23.96 -13.57 1.91
C TRP A 10 23.85 -13.16 0.45
N LEU A 11 22.63 -13.18 -0.10
CA LEU A 11 22.37 -12.74 -1.47
C LEU A 11 22.21 -11.23 -1.58
N VAL A 12 21.67 -10.61 -0.54
CA VAL A 12 21.47 -9.16 -0.44
C VAL A 12 21.97 -8.70 0.91
N GLU A 13 22.84 -7.71 0.93
CA GLU A 13 23.28 -6.99 2.11
C GLU A 13 22.79 -5.55 2.03
N GLN A 14 22.20 -5.04 3.11
CA GLN A 14 21.65 -3.68 3.15
C GLN A 14 22.08 -2.96 4.44
N ILE A 15 22.64 -1.76 4.26
CA ILE A 15 22.78 -0.77 5.33
C ILE A 15 21.69 0.28 5.13
N TYR A 16 20.88 0.50 6.15
CA TYR A 16 19.80 1.46 6.14
C TYR A 16 19.86 2.33 7.40
N VAL A 17 19.90 3.64 7.20
CA VAL A 17 19.86 4.63 8.28
C VAL A 17 18.81 5.67 7.91
N ALA A 18 17.93 6.00 8.85
CA ALA A 18 16.91 7.02 8.63
C ALA A 18 16.64 7.82 9.91
N GLY A 19 16.34 9.10 9.71
CA GLY A 19 15.83 10.00 10.75
C GLY A 19 14.54 10.63 10.30
N THR A 20 13.49 10.56 11.13
CA THR A 20 12.18 11.14 10.83
C THR A 20 11.79 12.17 11.87
N PHE A 21 11.44 13.35 11.41
CA PHE A 21 10.76 14.36 12.19
C PHE A 21 9.27 14.38 11.83
N THR A 22 8.40 14.26 12.84
CA THR A 22 6.94 14.31 12.65
C THR A 22 6.36 15.46 13.46
N SER A 23 5.48 16.24 12.84
CA SER A 23 4.77 17.33 13.48
C SER A 23 3.26 17.22 13.20
N ARG A 24 2.48 17.78 14.13
CA ARG A 24 1.02 17.85 14.03
C ARG A 24 0.57 19.30 14.19
N PRO A 25 0.70 20.13 13.12
CA PRO A 25 0.42 21.57 13.20
C PRO A 25 -1.05 21.88 13.47
N LYS A 26 -1.98 20.98 13.08
CA LYS A 26 -3.41 21.07 13.33
C LYS A 26 -3.99 19.72 13.73
N TYR A 27 -5.18 19.72 14.33
CA TYR A 27 -5.83 18.51 14.82
C TYR A 27 -5.97 17.41 13.76
N PHE A 28 -6.31 17.78 12.53
CA PHE A 28 -6.50 16.84 11.41
C PHE A 28 -5.30 16.71 10.47
N THR A 29 -4.16 17.40 10.77
CA THR A 29 -3.01 17.45 9.88
C THR A 29 -1.79 16.86 10.57
N THR A 30 -1.17 15.88 9.93
CA THR A 30 0.15 15.35 10.32
C THR A 30 1.11 15.55 9.17
N GLN A 31 2.32 16.00 9.48
CA GLN A 31 3.41 16.16 8.52
C GLN A 31 4.64 15.40 8.99
N SER A 32 5.41 14.88 8.08
CA SER A 32 6.67 14.21 8.37
C SER A 32 7.75 14.59 7.35
N LEU A 33 8.97 14.70 7.83
CA LEU A 33 10.16 14.83 7.00
C LEU A 33 11.12 13.73 7.41
N THR A 34 11.49 12.88 6.46
CA THR A 34 12.44 11.79 6.66
C THR A 34 13.66 12.02 5.78
N LEU A 35 14.83 11.90 6.36
CA LEU A 35 16.10 11.77 5.65
C LEU A 35 16.57 10.34 5.81
N GLU A 36 16.92 9.68 4.72
CA GLU A 36 17.41 8.31 4.73
C GLU A 36 18.64 8.13 3.85
N TYR A 37 19.46 7.16 4.24
CA TYR A 37 20.57 6.67 3.45
C TYR A 37 20.46 5.15 3.31
N ARG A 38 20.69 4.64 2.10
CA ARG A 38 20.71 3.22 1.78
C ARG A 38 21.97 2.87 1.02
N ASP A 39 22.63 1.78 1.42
CA ASP A 39 23.70 1.11 0.69
C ASP A 39 23.33 -0.37 0.54
N ASN A 40 23.01 -0.77 -0.66
CA ASN A 40 22.60 -2.13 -0.99
C ASN A 40 23.71 -2.81 -1.79
N ARG A 41 24.04 -4.04 -1.44
CA ARG A 41 25.00 -4.89 -2.16
C ARG A 41 24.35 -6.22 -2.48
N ILE A 42 24.63 -6.74 -3.66
CA ILE A 42 24.12 -8.02 -4.14
C ILE A 42 25.23 -8.95 -4.56
N ASP A 43 24.95 -10.23 -4.43
CA ASP A 43 25.84 -11.29 -4.90
C ASP A 43 25.82 -11.43 -6.44
N ASP A 44 26.88 -11.99 -6.99
CA ASP A 44 27.02 -12.28 -8.42
C ASP A 44 25.89 -13.15 -8.98
N THR A 45 25.30 -13.98 -8.14
CA THR A 45 24.15 -14.81 -8.52
C THR A 45 22.96 -13.97 -8.94
N ILE A 46 22.67 -12.88 -8.20
CA ILE A 46 21.58 -11.97 -8.54
C ILE A 46 21.88 -11.22 -9.83
N VAL A 47 23.12 -10.74 -10.00
CA VAL A 47 23.53 -10.05 -11.23
C VAL A 47 23.42 -10.97 -12.46
N LYS A 48 23.78 -12.25 -12.33
CA LYS A 48 23.62 -13.22 -13.43
C LYS A 48 22.16 -13.51 -13.78
N LEU A 49 21.27 -13.52 -12.79
CA LEU A 49 19.84 -13.75 -12.98
C LEU A 49 19.10 -12.52 -13.49
N ASN A 50 19.48 -11.33 -13.03
CA ASN A 50 18.92 -10.06 -13.46
C ASN A 50 20.03 -9.01 -13.55
N PRO A 51 20.62 -8.79 -14.74
CA PRO A 51 21.65 -7.78 -14.98
C PRO A 51 21.23 -6.36 -14.66
N ASP A 52 19.92 -6.09 -14.71
CA ASP A 52 19.32 -4.77 -14.46
C ASP A 52 18.81 -4.60 -13.03
N PHE A 53 19.12 -5.54 -12.12
CA PHE A 53 18.71 -5.42 -10.72
C PHE A 53 19.12 -4.06 -10.13
N PHE A 54 20.37 -3.61 -10.35
CA PHE A 54 20.87 -2.24 -10.09
C PHE A 54 21.29 -1.50 -11.38
N LEU A 55 20.89 -1.99 -12.55
CA LEU A 55 21.33 -1.57 -13.88
C LEU A 55 22.81 -1.88 -14.18
N LYS A 56 23.08 -2.20 -15.45
CA LYS A 56 24.45 -2.34 -15.99
C LYS A 56 25.34 -3.31 -15.20
N ASN A 57 24.78 -4.41 -14.70
CA ASN A 57 25.49 -5.39 -13.87
C ASN A 57 26.11 -4.82 -12.58
N ALA A 58 25.63 -3.71 -12.07
CA ALA A 58 26.12 -3.13 -10.82
C ALA A 58 25.80 -4.07 -9.64
N ARG A 59 26.79 -4.22 -8.74
CA ARG A 59 26.67 -5.05 -7.52
C ARG A 59 26.34 -4.24 -6.29
N ARG A 60 26.36 -2.92 -6.40
CA ARG A 60 26.11 -1.98 -5.33
C ARG A 60 25.26 -0.85 -5.82
N GLN A 61 24.35 -0.40 -4.99
CA GLN A 61 23.57 0.82 -5.17
C GLN A 61 23.48 1.56 -3.86
N GLN A 62 23.97 2.78 -3.84
CA GLN A 62 23.85 3.66 -2.70
C GLN A 62 23.08 4.92 -3.08
N HIS A 63 22.26 5.42 -2.17
CA HIS A 63 21.59 6.70 -2.35
C HIS A 63 21.09 7.26 -1.03
N SER A 64 21.06 8.56 -0.97
CA SER A 64 20.37 9.35 0.05
C SER A 64 19.01 9.79 -0.48
N SER A 65 18.04 9.96 0.43
CA SER A 65 16.69 10.38 0.05
C SER A 65 16.10 11.33 1.05
N MET A 66 15.26 12.24 0.55
CA MET A 66 14.40 13.09 1.34
C MET A 66 12.94 12.72 1.03
N ILE A 67 12.14 12.52 2.08
CA ILE A 67 10.74 12.15 1.96
C ILE A 67 9.94 13.15 2.80
N TYR A 68 9.05 13.88 2.13
CA TYR A 68 8.07 14.72 2.81
C TYR A 68 6.70 14.10 2.69
N GLY A 69 6.06 13.87 3.82
CA GLY A 69 4.72 13.31 3.90
C GLY A 69 3.74 14.28 4.55
N ILE A 70 2.51 14.31 4.03
CA ILE A 70 1.38 15.04 4.64
C ILE A 70 0.15 14.13 4.67
N THR A 71 -0.55 14.15 5.80
CA THR A 71 -1.84 13.46 5.96
C THR A 71 -2.85 14.43 6.53
N LEU A 72 -4.00 14.52 5.85
CA LEU A 72 -5.20 15.22 6.30
C LEU A 72 -6.25 14.16 6.60
N ASP A 73 -6.73 14.05 7.85
CA ASP A 73 -7.64 12.98 8.28
C ASP A 73 -8.90 13.55 8.95
N HIS A 74 -9.96 13.57 8.18
CA HIS A 74 -11.29 14.07 8.57
C HIS A 74 -12.34 12.95 8.63
N ARG A 75 -11.89 11.71 8.88
CA ARG A 75 -12.79 10.57 9.06
C ARG A 75 -13.50 10.63 10.41
N ASP A 76 -14.72 10.11 10.46
CA ASP A 76 -15.50 10.01 11.70
C ASP A 76 -14.83 9.07 12.72
N ILE A 77 -14.46 7.87 12.28
CA ILE A 77 -13.75 6.85 13.09
C ILE A 77 -12.64 6.27 12.24
N ARG A 78 -11.40 6.27 12.75
CA ARG A 78 -10.24 5.81 11.98
C ARG A 78 -10.24 4.31 11.66
N PRO A 79 -10.56 3.40 12.59
CA PRO A 79 -10.48 1.96 12.34
C PRO A 79 -11.51 1.45 11.33
N TYR A 80 -12.72 2.01 11.30
CA TYR A 80 -13.79 1.64 10.38
C TYR A 80 -14.65 2.86 10.05
N PRO A 81 -14.17 3.72 9.13
CA PRO A 81 -14.88 4.95 8.78
C PRO A 81 -16.16 4.68 8.02
N LEU A 82 -17.21 5.40 8.35
CA LEU A 82 -18.48 5.39 7.62
C LEU A 82 -18.77 6.73 6.95
N SER A 83 -18.08 7.79 7.37
CA SER A 83 -18.22 9.13 6.80
C SER A 83 -16.94 9.94 6.93
N GLY A 84 -16.81 10.98 6.10
CA GLY A 84 -15.63 11.84 6.08
C GLY A 84 -14.64 11.48 4.99
N TRP A 85 -13.40 11.94 5.10
CA TRP A 85 -12.40 11.76 4.10
C TRP A 85 -10.98 11.77 4.69
N ARG A 86 -10.03 11.22 3.94
CA ARG A 86 -8.60 11.32 4.23
C ARG A 86 -7.84 11.59 2.95
N ALA A 87 -6.85 12.50 3.03
CA ALA A 87 -5.89 12.73 1.95
C ALA A 87 -4.47 12.49 2.45
N ILE A 88 -3.66 11.81 1.64
CA ILE A 88 -2.25 11.54 1.88
C ILE A 88 -1.48 12.02 0.66
N GLY A 89 -0.41 12.78 0.90
CA GLY A 89 0.59 13.15 -0.10
C GLY A 89 1.98 12.77 0.37
N GLU A 90 2.79 12.21 -0.50
CA GLU A 90 4.20 11.94 -0.23
C GLU A 90 5.04 12.39 -1.44
N LEU A 91 6.05 13.21 -1.18
CA LEU A 91 7.08 13.55 -2.13
C LEU A 91 8.39 12.90 -1.67
N ARG A 92 8.90 11.99 -2.49
CA ARG A 92 10.18 11.32 -2.26
C ARG A 92 11.17 11.77 -3.34
N TRP A 93 12.33 12.23 -2.91
CA TRP A 93 13.44 12.53 -3.80
C TRP A 93 14.63 11.67 -3.42
N ASN A 94 15.05 10.78 -4.33
CA ASN A 94 16.25 9.98 -4.18
C ASN A 94 17.39 10.63 -4.97
N GLY A 95 18.60 10.57 -4.41
CA GLY A 95 19.77 11.16 -5.03
C GLY A 95 19.97 12.62 -4.61
N LEU A 96 20.22 12.85 -3.31
CA LEU A 96 20.53 14.19 -2.78
C LEU A 96 21.98 14.59 -3.05
N LEU A 97 22.87 13.61 -3.18
CA LEU A 97 24.28 13.81 -3.41
C LEU A 97 24.66 13.44 -4.84
N PRO A 98 25.64 14.13 -5.45
CA PRO A 98 26.13 13.78 -6.80
C PRO A 98 26.72 12.38 -6.90
N SER A 99 27.16 11.81 -5.78
CA SER A 99 27.73 10.46 -5.68
C SER A 99 26.68 9.35 -5.57
N ASP A 100 25.40 9.70 -5.50
CA ASP A 100 24.31 8.74 -5.40
C ASP A 100 24.07 8.02 -6.73
N ASP A 101 23.78 6.73 -6.67
CA ASP A 101 23.56 5.90 -7.86
C ASP A 101 22.12 5.99 -8.40
N LEU A 102 21.18 6.47 -7.57
CA LEU A 102 19.77 6.60 -7.90
C LEU A 102 19.30 8.05 -7.81
N HIS A 103 18.87 8.61 -8.94
CA HIS A 103 18.29 9.97 -8.99
C HIS A 103 16.88 9.90 -9.56
N VAL A 104 15.86 9.97 -8.69
CA VAL A 104 14.43 9.94 -9.08
C VAL A 104 13.56 10.63 -8.04
N GLY A 105 12.70 11.51 -8.50
CA GLY A 105 11.60 12.09 -7.73
C GLY A 105 10.34 11.25 -7.92
N ARG A 106 9.56 11.06 -6.85
CA ARG A 106 8.28 10.36 -6.86
C ARG A 106 7.26 11.16 -6.09
N LEU A 107 6.11 11.36 -6.69
CA LEU A 107 4.94 11.92 -6.03
C LEU A 107 3.89 10.81 -5.89
N PHE A 108 3.56 10.49 -4.65
CA PHE A 108 2.44 9.61 -4.31
C PHE A 108 1.31 10.46 -3.76
N ALA A 109 0.08 10.16 -4.17
CA ALA A 109 -1.13 10.75 -3.64
C ALA A 109 -2.18 9.67 -3.40
N GLN A 110 -2.94 9.82 -2.32
CA GLN A 110 -4.08 8.99 -2.00
C GLN A 110 -5.21 9.86 -1.46
N TYR A 111 -6.43 9.59 -1.89
CA TYR A 111 -7.64 10.21 -1.38
C TYR A 111 -8.68 9.13 -1.09
N ASP A 112 -9.15 9.11 0.15
CA ASP A 112 -10.18 8.20 0.62
C ASP A 112 -11.44 9.01 0.93
N GLN A 113 -12.56 8.63 0.37
CA GLN A 113 -13.86 9.23 0.63
C GLN A 113 -14.82 8.18 1.18
N TYR A 114 -15.54 8.54 2.22
CA TYR A 114 -16.52 7.70 2.90
C TYR A 114 -17.88 8.39 2.89
N PHE A 115 -18.87 7.71 2.32
CA PHE A 115 -20.24 8.23 2.22
C PHE A 115 -21.17 7.34 3.04
N ARG A 116 -21.82 7.90 4.04
CA ARG A 116 -22.93 7.26 4.71
C ARG A 116 -24.21 7.63 3.96
N LEU A 117 -24.68 6.74 3.09
CA LEU A 117 -25.88 6.95 2.26
C LEU A 117 -27.16 6.74 3.10
N ALA A 118 -27.12 5.79 4.02
CA ALA A 118 -28.19 5.50 4.98
C ALA A 118 -27.57 4.88 6.25
N ASP A 119 -28.38 4.69 7.29
CA ASP A 119 -27.90 4.03 8.53
C ASP A 119 -27.41 2.59 8.28
N TRP A 120 -27.94 1.95 7.27
CA TRP A 120 -27.63 0.58 6.91
C TRP A 120 -26.70 0.45 5.68
N LEU A 121 -26.41 1.55 4.99
CA LEU A 121 -25.61 1.55 3.74
C LEU A 121 -24.54 2.64 3.78
N SER A 122 -23.30 2.23 3.56
CA SER A 122 -22.16 3.14 3.34
C SER A 122 -21.30 2.70 2.15
N VAL A 123 -20.59 3.64 1.58
CA VAL A 123 -19.71 3.44 0.43
C VAL A 123 -18.35 4.04 0.76
N GLU A 124 -17.30 3.28 0.49
CA GLU A 124 -15.92 3.71 0.52
C GLU A 124 -15.38 3.80 -0.90
N ALA A 125 -14.68 4.87 -1.23
CA ALA A 125 -13.95 5.03 -2.47
C ALA A 125 -12.53 5.52 -2.16
N ILE A 126 -11.52 4.78 -2.60
CA ILE A 126 -10.09 5.10 -2.42
C ILE A 126 -9.45 5.22 -3.79
N VAL A 127 -8.90 6.39 -4.07
CA VAL A 127 -8.06 6.63 -5.26
C VAL A 127 -6.63 6.84 -4.77
N LYS A 128 -5.68 6.12 -5.36
CA LYS A 128 -4.27 6.34 -5.08
C LYS A 128 -3.40 6.12 -6.31
N GLY A 129 -2.29 6.80 -6.36
CA GLY A 129 -1.36 6.65 -7.45
C GLY A 129 0.01 7.25 -7.14
N ARG A 130 0.94 6.93 -8.00
CA ARG A 130 2.31 7.43 -7.94
C ARG A 130 2.79 7.77 -9.35
N VAL A 131 3.48 8.89 -9.47
CA VAL A 131 4.20 9.30 -10.67
C VAL A 131 5.66 9.52 -10.35
N SER A 132 6.53 9.18 -11.31
CA SER A 132 7.99 9.25 -11.17
C SER A 132 8.60 10.20 -12.21
N TYR A 133 9.66 10.93 -11.81
CA TYR A 133 10.42 11.83 -12.67
C TYR A 133 11.92 11.81 -12.30
N PRO A 134 12.85 11.86 -13.27
CA PRO A 134 12.64 11.82 -14.71
C PRO A 134 12.15 10.45 -15.19
N ARG A 135 11.51 10.44 -16.36
CA ARG A 135 10.99 9.21 -17.00
C ARG A 135 12.12 8.49 -17.73
N LYS A 136 12.92 7.79 -16.95
CA LYS A 136 14.06 6.99 -17.43
C LYS A 136 13.99 5.59 -16.84
N GLN A 137 14.73 4.66 -17.43
CA GLN A 137 14.89 3.33 -16.87
C GLN A 137 15.48 3.43 -15.46
N LEU A 138 14.78 2.87 -14.50
CA LEU A 138 15.24 2.74 -13.12
C LEU A 138 15.81 1.33 -12.91
N PRO A 139 16.68 1.13 -11.90
CA PRO A 139 17.02 -0.20 -11.46
C PRO A 139 15.77 -1.04 -11.19
N TRP A 140 15.78 -2.29 -11.61
CA TRP A 140 14.64 -3.19 -11.44
C TRP A 140 14.16 -3.23 -9.97
N SER A 141 15.09 -3.28 -9.03
CA SER A 141 14.79 -3.25 -7.58
C SER A 141 14.02 -2.01 -7.10
N ASN A 142 14.08 -0.92 -7.87
CA ASN A 142 13.39 0.33 -7.57
C ASN A 142 12.13 0.57 -8.42
N ASN A 143 11.81 -0.36 -9.32
CA ASN A 143 10.71 -0.22 -10.27
C ASN A 143 9.41 -0.89 -9.78
N GLN A 144 9.03 -0.65 -8.54
CA GLN A 144 7.91 -1.26 -7.86
C GLN A 144 6.60 -0.55 -8.20
N GLY A 145 5.67 -1.22 -8.86
CA GLY A 145 4.34 -0.71 -9.21
C GLY A 145 3.27 -1.16 -8.22
N LEU A 146 2.39 -2.10 -8.65
CA LEU A 146 1.33 -2.67 -7.83
C LEU A 146 1.79 -3.94 -7.11
N GLY A 147 1.12 -4.31 -6.02
CA GLY A 147 1.46 -5.49 -5.21
C GLY A 147 2.56 -5.23 -4.18
N TYR A 148 3.20 -4.07 -4.22
CA TYR A 148 4.21 -3.66 -3.26
C TYR A 148 3.57 -2.82 -2.14
N GLY A 149 3.75 -3.27 -0.89
CA GLY A 149 3.11 -2.63 0.25
C GLY A 149 1.58 -2.67 0.16
N GLY A 150 0.90 -1.58 0.49
CA GLY A 150 -0.57 -1.52 0.46
C GLY A 150 -1.20 -1.14 -0.89
N SER A 151 -0.45 -1.15 -1.99
CA SER A 151 -0.92 -0.72 -3.31
C SER A 151 -1.16 -1.91 -4.22
N PHE A 152 -2.24 -2.64 -3.98
CA PHE A 152 -2.66 -3.80 -4.78
C PHE A 152 -4.13 -3.68 -5.20
N VAL A 153 -4.54 -4.47 -6.16
CA VAL A 153 -5.92 -4.72 -6.59
C VAL A 153 -6.36 -6.04 -5.95
N ARG A 154 -7.54 -6.08 -5.33
CA ARG A 154 -8.09 -7.32 -4.76
C ARG A 154 -8.25 -8.38 -5.87
N GLY A 155 -8.00 -9.65 -5.55
CA GLY A 155 -7.88 -10.73 -6.54
C GLY A 155 -6.47 -10.86 -7.15
N PHE A 156 -5.58 -9.87 -6.92
CA PHE A 156 -4.18 -9.90 -7.33
C PHE A 156 -3.21 -9.81 -6.13
N GLU A 157 -3.63 -10.27 -4.96
CA GLU A 157 -2.84 -10.17 -3.72
C GLU A 157 -1.50 -10.90 -3.80
N TYR A 158 -1.43 -11.96 -4.61
CA TYR A 158 -0.22 -12.77 -4.81
C TYR A 158 0.65 -12.29 -5.97
N TYR A 159 0.23 -11.24 -6.67
CA TYR A 159 0.95 -10.71 -7.82
C TYR A 159 1.69 -9.42 -7.47
N VAL A 160 2.87 -9.27 -8.03
CA VAL A 160 3.60 -8.02 -8.09
C VAL A 160 3.66 -7.56 -9.53
N VAL A 161 3.36 -6.30 -9.75
CA VAL A 161 3.38 -5.69 -11.07
C VAL A 161 4.36 -4.53 -11.01
N ASP A 162 5.47 -4.69 -11.71
CA ASP A 162 6.46 -3.64 -11.80
C ASP A 162 5.92 -2.43 -12.56
N GLY A 163 6.41 -1.26 -12.24
CA GLY A 163 5.94 -0.04 -12.89
C GLY A 163 6.61 1.22 -12.38
N LEU A 164 6.92 2.08 -13.33
CA LEU A 164 7.42 3.42 -13.05
C LEU A 164 6.36 4.26 -12.33
N ASP A 165 5.12 4.13 -12.79
CA ASP A 165 3.95 4.78 -12.21
C ASP A 165 2.83 3.77 -11.99
N PHE A 166 1.86 4.11 -11.14
CA PHE A 166 0.64 3.32 -11.00
C PHE A 166 -0.54 4.18 -10.56
N ALA A 167 -1.75 3.66 -10.82
CA ALA A 167 -3.00 4.18 -10.30
C ALA A 167 -3.89 3.02 -9.84
N VAL A 168 -4.64 3.22 -8.76
CA VAL A 168 -5.61 2.27 -8.21
C VAL A 168 -6.86 3.03 -7.77
N LEU A 169 -8.02 2.53 -8.16
CA LEU A 169 -9.32 2.87 -7.61
C LEU A 169 -9.85 1.63 -6.87
N ARG A 170 -10.17 1.78 -5.60
CA ARG A 170 -10.82 0.74 -4.79
C ARG A 170 -12.16 1.26 -4.31
N THR A 171 -13.19 0.45 -4.45
CA THR A 171 -14.51 0.78 -3.93
C THR A 171 -15.05 -0.37 -3.09
N SER A 172 -15.78 -0.03 -2.03
CA SER A 172 -16.42 -1.00 -1.16
C SER A 172 -17.80 -0.50 -0.75
N TRP A 173 -18.80 -1.34 -0.94
CA TRP A 173 -20.17 -1.11 -0.51
C TRP A 173 -20.40 -1.91 0.75
N HIS A 174 -20.83 -1.27 1.83
CA HIS A 174 -21.04 -1.91 3.12
C HIS A 174 -22.50 -1.85 3.52
N LEU A 175 -23.14 -3.01 3.57
CA LEU A 175 -24.52 -3.19 4.00
C LEU A 175 -24.53 -3.66 5.47
N ARG A 176 -24.95 -2.84 6.41
CA ARG A 176 -25.04 -3.21 7.82
C ARG A 176 -26.23 -4.15 8.05
N ILE A 177 -25.94 -5.41 8.34
CA ILE A 177 -26.94 -6.45 8.62
C ILE A 177 -27.23 -6.63 10.12
N LEU A 178 -26.28 -6.25 10.98
CA LEU A 178 -26.45 -6.32 12.42
C LEU A 178 -25.88 -5.09 13.12
N LYS A 179 -26.64 -4.51 14.05
CA LYS A 179 -26.20 -3.50 15.01
C LYS A 179 -26.74 -3.86 16.37
N LYS A 180 -25.89 -4.36 17.27
CA LYS A 180 -26.33 -4.83 18.59
C LYS A 180 -25.31 -4.45 19.66
N HIS A 181 -25.82 -4.27 20.87
CA HIS A 181 -24.99 -4.05 22.05
C HIS A 181 -25.20 -5.21 23.01
N TYR A 182 -24.15 -5.95 23.29
CA TYR A 182 -24.16 -7.02 24.25
C TYR A 182 -23.55 -6.58 25.58
N ASN A 183 -24.13 -7.04 26.68
CA ASN A 183 -23.55 -6.83 28.01
C ASN A 183 -22.87 -8.13 28.46
N LEU A 184 -21.56 -8.13 28.47
CA LEU A 184 -20.74 -9.30 28.84
C LEU A 184 -20.68 -9.53 30.34
N GLY A 185 -21.20 -8.58 31.16
CA GLY A 185 -21.31 -8.73 32.60
C GLY A 185 -19.99 -9.15 33.27
N ARG A 186 -20.08 -10.21 34.07
CA ARG A 186 -18.94 -10.77 34.82
C ARG A 186 -17.92 -11.53 33.98
N PHE A 187 -18.26 -11.94 32.73
CA PHE A 187 -17.32 -12.60 31.81
C PHE A 187 -16.21 -11.68 31.33
N MET A 188 -16.41 -10.35 31.45
CA MET A 188 -15.39 -9.36 31.13
C MET A 188 -14.89 -8.68 32.42
N PRO A 189 -13.66 -9.00 32.89
CA PRO A 189 -13.10 -8.43 34.11
C PRO A 189 -12.99 -6.91 34.06
N ALA A 190 -12.54 -6.36 32.92
CA ALA A 190 -12.39 -4.91 32.73
C ALA A 190 -13.75 -4.23 32.49
N LYS A 191 -14.20 -3.41 33.42
CA LYS A 191 -15.51 -2.72 33.37
C LYS A 191 -15.74 -1.94 32.07
N ALA A 192 -14.68 -1.32 31.52
CA ALA A 192 -14.73 -0.52 30.29
C ALA A 192 -15.16 -1.34 29.06
N TYR A 193 -14.86 -2.65 29.01
CA TYR A 193 -15.17 -3.54 27.89
C TYR A 193 -16.42 -4.40 28.08
N ARG A 194 -17.15 -4.23 29.17
CA ARG A 194 -18.37 -4.99 29.44
C ARG A 194 -19.49 -4.74 28.44
N LYS A 195 -19.57 -3.53 27.89
CA LYS A 195 -20.49 -3.20 26.79
C LYS A 195 -19.78 -3.46 25.47
N LEU A 196 -20.21 -4.49 24.76
CA LEU A 196 -19.72 -4.85 23.43
C LEU A 196 -20.68 -4.32 22.37
N PRO A 197 -20.38 -3.18 21.74
CA PRO A 197 -21.04 -2.81 20.50
C PRO A 197 -20.53 -3.71 19.39
N LEU A 198 -21.45 -4.40 18.72
CA LEU A 198 -21.17 -5.28 17.59
C LEU A 198 -21.94 -4.81 16.38
N ASN A 199 -21.22 -4.56 15.30
CA ASN A 199 -21.78 -4.32 13.98
C ASN A 199 -21.24 -5.36 13.00
N ILE A 200 -22.12 -5.88 12.15
CA ILE A 200 -21.73 -6.78 11.06
C ILE A 200 -22.21 -6.17 9.76
N PHE A 201 -21.31 -6.13 8.78
CA PHE A 201 -21.58 -5.62 7.44
C PHE A 201 -21.32 -6.73 6.42
N LEU A 202 -22.19 -6.84 5.44
CA LEU A 202 -21.86 -7.48 4.17
C LEU A 202 -21.16 -6.43 3.31
N ALA A 203 -20.05 -6.81 2.71
CA ALA A 203 -19.30 -5.95 1.81
C ALA A 203 -19.36 -6.49 0.38
N PHE A 204 -19.35 -5.58 -0.58
CA PHE A 204 -19.08 -5.89 -1.99
C PHE A 204 -17.99 -4.95 -2.47
N ASN A 205 -16.92 -5.53 -2.97
CA ASN A 205 -15.69 -4.84 -3.32
C ASN A 205 -15.48 -4.84 -4.83
N THR A 206 -15.02 -3.72 -5.38
CA THR A 206 -14.57 -3.61 -6.77
C THR A 206 -13.35 -2.73 -6.85
N ASP A 207 -12.31 -3.21 -7.51
CA ASP A 207 -11.02 -2.54 -7.62
C ASP A 207 -10.60 -2.49 -9.09
N VAL A 208 -9.98 -1.37 -9.46
CA VAL A 208 -9.36 -1.17 -10.76
C VAL A 208 -7.94 -0.70 -10.54
N GLY A 209 -6.96 -1.30 -11.20
CA GLY A 209 -5.57 -0.91 -11.10
C GLY A 209 -4.87 -0.89 -12.45
N TRP A 210 -3.82 -0.09 -12.52
CA TRP A 210 -2.97 0.01 -13.70
C TRP A 210 -1.56 0.41 -13.28
N ALA A 211 -0.55 -0.24 -13.88
CA ALA A 211 0.85 0.12 -13.72
C ALA A 211 1.48 0.40 -15.08
N ASN A 212 2.17 1.52 -15.19
CA ASN A 212 2.89 1.92 -16.39
C ASN A 212 4.34 1.45 -16.31
N GLU A 213 4.70 0.49 -17.15
CA GLU A 213 6.02 -0.10 -17.25
C GLU A 213 6.57 0.00 -18.67
N PRO A 214 7.35 1.06 -18.98
CA PRO A 214 7.88 1.25 -20.32
C PRO A 214 9.16 0.46 -20.62
N TYR A 215 9.84 -0.11 -19.60
CA TYR A 215 11.20 -0.67 -19.76
C TYR A 215 11.28 -2.20 -19.57
N TYR A 216 10.46 -2.77 -18.65
CA TYR A 216 10.51 -4.19 -18.25
C TYR A 216 9.20 -4.92 -18.53
N SER A 217 8.33 -4.38 -19.39
CA SER A 217 7.00 -4.93 -19.66
C SER A 217 7.01 -6.35 -20.21
N ALA A 218 8.07 -6.75 -20.90
CA ALA A 218 8.22 -8.11 -21.44
C ALA A 218 8.32 -9.18 -20.33
N GLU A 219 8.81 -8.80 -19.16
CA GLU A 219 9.03 -9.72 -18.03
C GLU A 219 7.81 -9.76 -17.10
N ASN A 220 6.87 -8.84 -17.24
CA ASN A 220 5.66 -8.76 -16.43
C ASN A 220 4.41 -8.55 -17.30
N PRO A 221 3.68 -9.63 -17.63
CA PRO A 221 2.52 -9.57 -18.53
C PRO A 221 1.31 -8.81 -17.93
N LEU A 222 1.33 -8.50 -16.64
CA LEU A 222 0.30 -7.71 -15.97
C LEU A 222 0.57 -6.21 -16.02
N ALA A 223 1.77 -5.79 -16.42
CA ALA A 223 2.09 -4.39 -16.63
C ALA A 223 1.40 -3.84 -17.89
N ASN A 224 1.15 -2.54 -17.91
CA ASN A 224 0.52 -1.81 -19.03
C ASN A 224 -0.89 -2.28 -19.40
N ARG A 225 -1.56 -3.06 -18.55
CA ARG A 225 -2.96 -3.44 -18.71
C ARG A 225 -3.80 -2.99 -17.52
N VAL A 226 -5.09 -2.84 -17.72
CA VAL A 226 -6.04 -2.62 -16.64
C VAL A 226 -6.28 -3.94 -15.93
N LEU A 227 -6.16 -3.94 -14.61
CA LEU A 227 -6.44 -5.06 -13.73
C LEU A 227 -7.77 -4.81 -13.03
N LEU A 228 -8.65 -5.79 -13.04
CA LEU A 228 -9.97 -5.72 -12.43
C LEU A 228 -10.09 -6.80 -11.36
N GLY A 229 -10.50 -6.38 -10.16
CA GLY A 229 -10.78 -7.29 -9.08
C GLY A 229 -12.11 -6.97 -8.40
N TYR A 230 -12.84 -7.99 -7.96
CA TYR A 230 -14.12 -7.82 -7.29
C TYR A 230 -14.41 -8.99 -6.36
N GLY A 231 -15.29 -8.80 -5.40
CA GLY A 231 -15.71 -9.89 -4.55
C GLY A 231 -16.52 -9.48 -3.35
N PRO A 232 -17.21 -10.44 -2.72
CA PRO A 232 -17.95 -10.24 -1.49
C PRO A 232 -17.02 -10.24 -0.27
N GLY A 233 -17.52 -9.70 0.84
CA GLY A 233 -16.84 -9.74 2.12
C GLY A 233 -17.80 -9.65 3.29
N ILE A 234 -17.28 -9.93 4.47
CA ILE A 234 -17.98 -9.76 5.75
C ILE A 234 -17.05 -8.98 6.69
N ASP A 235 -17.53 -7.84 7.17
CA ASP A 235 -16.81 -7.03 8.15
C ASP A 235 -17.50 -7.13 9.50
N ILE A 236 -16.74 -7.51 10.53
CA ILE A 236 -17.18 -7.58 11.91
C ILE A 236 -16.47 -6.49 12.70
N VAL A 237 -17.22 -5.52 13.21
CA VAL A 237 -16.69 -4.38 13.97
C VAL A 237 -17.16 -4.46 15.42
N ALA A 238 -16.20 -4.59 16.35
CA ALA A 238 -16.43 -4.73 17.77
C ALA A 238 -15.65 -3.68 18.57
N TRP A 239 -16.19 -3.22 19.70
CA TRP A 239 -15.57 -2.21 20.59
C TRP A 239 -15.07 -0.94 19.86
N TYR A 240 -15.72 -0.57 18.74
CA TYR A 240 -15.40 0.62 17.91
C TYR A 240 -14.05 0.61 17.19
N ASP A 241 -13.08 -0.21 17.59
CA ASP A 241 -11.71 -0.22 17.07
C ASP A 241 -11.21 -1.60 16.60
N LYS A 242 -11.95 -2.67 16.89
CA LYS A 242 -11.61 -4.02 16.46
C LYS A 242 -12.41 -4.39 15.23
N THR A 243 -11.73 -4.56 14.12
CA THR A 243 -12.33 -4.94 12.84
C THR A 243 -11.70 -6.23 12.34
N ILE A 244 -12.55 -7.21 12.03
CA ILE A 244 -12.18 -8.43 11.31
C ILE A 244 -12.83 -8.32 9.94
N ARG A 245 -12.05 -8.44 8.88
CA ARG A 245 -12.52 -8.50 7.50
C ARG A 245 -12.23 -9.88 6.93
N LEU A 246 -13.25 -10.49 6.37
CA LEU A 246 -13.16 -11.72 5.61
C LEU A 246 -13.60 -11.37 4.19
N GLU A 247 -12.68 -11.45 3.24
CA GLU A 247 -12.91 -11.07 1.85
C GLU A 247 -12.59 -12.26 0.95
N TRP A 248 -13.40 -12.46 -0.10
CA TRP A 248 -13.15 -13.39 -1.18
C TRP A 248 -13.09 -12.58 -2.46
N SER A 249 -11.93 -12.60 -3.10
CA SER A 249 -11.67 -11.78 -4.29
C SER A 249 -11.54 -12.66 -5.52
N TYR A 250 -12.03 -12.14 -6.63
CA TYR A 250 -11.85 -12.70 -7.96
C TYR A 250 -11.17 -11.65 -8.84
N ASN A 251 -10.36 -12.11 -9.79
CA ASN A 251 -9.70 -11.26 -10.75
C ASN A 251 -10.21 -11.53 -12.18
N ASP A 252 -9.82 -10.66 -13.13
CA ASP A 252 -10.17 -10.78 -14.55
C ASP A 252 -9.40 -11.89 -15.29
N LEU A 253 -8.51 -12.63 -14.60
CA LEU A 253 -7.85 -13.84 -15.09
C LEU A 253 -8.67 -15.11 -14.78
N GLY A 254 -9.77 -14.97 -14.03
CA GLY A 254 -10.58 -16.10 -13.58
C GLY A 254 -10.04 -16.80 -12.33
N GLU A 255 -9.15 -16.17 -11.59
CA GLU A 255 -8.58 -16.70 -10.35
C GLU A 255 -9.28 -16.12 -9.13
N SER A 256 -9.20 -16.85 -8.00
CA SER A 256 -9.71 -16.41 -6.70
C SER A 256 -8.56 -16.25 -5.69
N GLY A 257 -8.61 -15.21 -4.88
CA GLY A 257 -7.71 -14.92 -3.78
C GLY A 257 -8.37 -15.11 -2.42
#